data_70e03e4df10bbf31f213b539a43b627d
#
_entry.id   70e03e4df10bbf31f213b539a43b627d
#
_cell.length_a   1.000
_cell.length_b   1.000
_cell.length_c   1.000
_cell.angle_alpha   90.00
_cell.angle_beta   90.00
_cell.angle_gamma   90.00
#
_symmetry.space_group_name_H-M   'P 1'
#
loop_
_entity.id
_entity.type
_entity.pdbx_description
1 polymer ?
#
loop_
_entity_poly.entity_id
_entity_poly.type
_entity_poly.pdbx_seq_one_letter_code
_entity_poly.pdbx_strand_id
1 'polypeptide(L)'
;HVAVRRQRQMCIRDRRNLISKTSFAMGNQDWRHYLNGMYLNIEDKNITAVTTDAHRLAISTNLTTKSVSGEISGIIPRKSINEIGKLLSDSSEEVTLSLGSNTIMLKTDSTSFVSKLIEGKFPNYEQVLPSGESSVLSVNTKQLSEILSRVSVLSSDKFKGIKLNIKSNEVLVSANNPEQEEGEESFKSNYDGEDMEIAFNVNYIQEVLSNIDSNDCNINLYGSDKSCLISPSDDPDLKYVVMPLLI
;
A
#
# COMPACT_ATOMS: atom_id res chain seq x y z
N HIS A 1 -3.69 19.42 -32.86
CA HIS A 1 -4.45 18.46 -32.02
C HIS A 1 -4.56 19.04 -30.64
N VAL A 2 -5.75 19.53 -30.29
CA VAL A 2 -6.07 20.00 -28.92
C VAL A 2 -6.24 18.73 -28.06
N ALA A 3 -5.23 18.37 -27.29
CA ALA A 3 -5.36 17.35 -26.27
C ALA A 3 -6.43 17.83 -25.29
N VAL A 4 -7.53 17.09 -25.16
CA VAL A 4 -8.62 17.41 -24.25
C VAL A 4 -8.07 17.28 -22.82
N ARG A 5 -7.73 18.42 -22.20
CA ARG A 5 -7.37 18.50 -20.79
C ARG A 5 -8.63 18.28 -19.97
N ARG A 6 -8.72 17.16 -19.27
CA ARG A 6 -9.79 16.93 -18.30
C ARG A 6 -9.29 17.37 -16.92
N GLN A 7 -9.94 18.39 -16.33
CA GLN A 7 -9.60 18.99 -15.04
C GLN A 7 -10.43 18.38 -13.91
N ARG A 8 -9.83 18.25 -12.73
CA ARG A 8 -10.50 17.73 -11.53
C ARG A 8 -10.17 18.53 -10.28
N GLN A 9 -11.18 18.71 -9.45
CA GLN A 9 -11.09 19.26 -8.10
C GLN A 9 -11.34 18.12 -7.10
N MET A 10 -10.55 18.02 -6.06
CA MET A 10 -10.62 17.03 -5.00
C MET A 10 -10.19 17.67 -3.67
N CYS A 11 -10.69 17.20 -2.52
CA CYS A 11 -10.26 17.68 -1.22
C CYS A 11 -8.77 17.38 -0.98
N ILE A 12 -8.00 18.31 -0.41
CA ILE A 12 -6.54 18.18 -0.23
C ILE A 12 -6.19 17.03 0.70
N ARG A 13 -6.98 16.85 1.77
CA ARG A 13 -6.77 15.75 2.72
C ARG A 13 -6.84 14.39 2.04
N ASP A 14 -7.84 14.18 1.18
CA ASP A 14 -8.04 12.91 0.49
C ASP A 14 -6.92 12.59 -0.48
N ARG A 15 -6.36 13.62 -1.16
CA ARG A 15 -5.23 13.44 -2.10
C ARG A 15 -3.92 13.18 -1.39
N ARG A 16 -3.69 13.88 -0.28
CA ARG A 16 -2.52 13.63 0.55
C ARG A 16 -2.55 12.21 1.09
N ASN A 17 -3.70 11.77 1.56
CA ASN A 17 -3.90 10.40 2.02
C ASN A 17 -3.66 9.39 0.89
N LEU A 18 -4.23 9.60 -0.30
CA LEU A 18 -4.03 8.73 -1.45
C LEU A 18 -2.55 8.48 -1.75
N ILE A 19 -1.74 9.55 -1.78
CA ILE A 19 -0.30 9.46 -2.04
C ILE A 19 0.46 8.90 -0.84
N SER A 20 0.25 9.42 0.35
CA SER A 20 1.00 9.03 1.53
C SER A 20 0.77 7.57 1.90
N LYS A 21 -0.47 7.09 1.77
CA LYS A 21 -0.85 5.71 2.10
C LYS A 21 -0.37 4.67 1.09
N THR A 22 0.07 5.08 -0.10
CA THR A 22 0.46 4.12 -1.15
C THR A 22 1.91 4.28 -1.61
N SER A 23 2.52 5.46 -1.50
CA SER A 23 3.83 5.76 -2.10
C SER A 23 4.98 4.87 -1.59
N PHE A 24 4.90 4.32 -0.39
CA PHE A 24 5.94 3.48 0.21
C PHE A 24 6.16 2.17 -0.56
N ALA A 25 5.11 1.61 -1.18
CA ALA A 25 5.17 0.34 -1.88
C ALA A 25 5.66 0.45 -3.35
N MET A 26 6.00 1.65 -3.83
CA MET A 26 6.62 1.80 -5.16
C MET A 26 7.97 1.10 -5.23
N GLY A 27 8.28 0.49 -6.36
CA GLY A 27 9.62 -0.01 -6.68
C GLY A 27 10.67 1.11 -6.64
N ASN A 28 11.91 0.74 -6.37
CA ASN A 28 13.04 1.65 -6.37
C ASN A 28 14.15 1.11 -7.27
N GLN A 29 14.40 1.77 -8.39
CA GLN A 29 15.40 1.34 -9.40
C GLN A 29 15.15 -0.07 -9.95
N ASP A 30 13.90 -0.50 -10.03
CA ASP A 30 13.53 -1.77 -10.66
C ASP A 30 13.71 -1.65 -12.18
N TRP A 31 14.23 -2.69 -12.83
CA TRP A 31 14.36 -2.75 -14.28
C TRP A 31 13.00 -2.69 -15.01
N ARG A 32 11.95 -3.10 -14.34
CA ARG A 32 10.56 -2.91 -14.77
C ARG A 32 10.12 -1.48 -14.45
N HIS A 33 10.42 -0.57 -15.35
CA HIS A 33 10.25 0.88 -15.13
C HIS A 33 8.86 1.28 -14.63
N TYR A 34 7.80 0.55 -15.03
CA TYR A 34 6.44 0.81 -14.60
C TYR A 34 6.22 0.61 -13.09
N LEU A 35 7.07 -0.16 -12.40
CA LEU A 35 7.00 -0.32 -10.94
C LEU A 35 7.64 0.86 -10.18
N ASN A 36 8.49 1.67 -10.85
CA ASN A 36 9.15 2.83 -10.23
C ASN A 36 8.24 4.06 -10.16
N GLY A 37 6.96 3.87 -10.22
CA GLY A 37 5.95 4.92 -10.17
C GLY A 37 4.65 4.48 -9.54
N MET A 38 3.74 5.43 -9.41
CA MET A 38 2.39 5.23 -8.94
C MET A 38 1.43 5.17 -10.12
N TYR A 39 0.71 4.08 -10.26
CA TYR A 39 -0.40 4.00 -11.20
C TYR A 39 -1.59 4.76 -10.61
N LEU A 40 -2.08 5.72 -11.37
CA LEU A 40 -3.27 6.48 -11.05
C LEU A 40 -4.36 6.14 -12.05
N ASN A 41 -5.48 5.65 -11.58
CA ASN A 41 -6.67 5.41 -12.38
C ASN A 41 -7.81 6.30 -11.91
N ILE A 42 -8.53 6.85 -12.86
CA ILE A 42 -9.63 7.74 -12.60
C ILE A 42 -10.79 7.31 -13.48
N GLU A 43 -11.84 6.81 -12.85
CA GLU A 43 -13.04 6.32 -13.50
C GLU A 43 -14.27 6.85 -12.79
N ASP A 44 -15.19 7.46 -13.53
CA ASP A 44 -16.37 8.16 -13.00
C ASP A 44 -15.96 9.10 -11.84
N LYS A 45 -16.40 8.82 -10.63
CA LYS A 45 -16.05 9.58 -9.42
C LYS A 45 -14.90 8.97 -8.61
N ASN A 46 -14.41 7.81 -9.00
CA ASN A 46 -13.35 7.14 -8.28
C ASN A 46 -11.97 7.58 -8.77
N ILE A 47 -11.06 7.79 -7.85
CA ILE A 47 -9.63 7.93 -8.10
C ILE A 47 -8.91 6.86 -7.30
N THR A 48 -8.20 5.99 -7.99
CA THR A 48 -7.47 4.87 -7.40
C THR A 48 -5.98 5.04 -7.65
N ALA A 49 -5.20 5.03 -6.58
CA ALA A 49 -3.75 4.95 -6.63
C ALA A 49 -3.28 3.54 -6.30
N VAL A 50 -2.39 3.02 -7.12
CA VAL A 50 -1.82 1.69 -6.94
C VAL A 50 -0.30 1.76 -7.07
N THR A 51 0.39 1.14 -6.13
CA THR A 51 1.85 1.00 -6.17
C THR A 51 2.26 -0.42 -5.79
N THR A 52 3.34 -0.90 -6.36
CA THR A 52 3.89 -2.23 -6.05
C THR A 52 5.38 -2.30 -6.40
N ASP A 53 6.11 -3.14 -5.67
CA ASP A 53 7.47 -3.56 -5.97
C ASP A 53 7.55 -5.05 -6.36
N ALA A 54 6.39 -5.69 -6.62
CA ALA A 54 6.17 -7.10 -6.90
C ALA A 54 6.16 -8.03 -5.66
N HIS A 55 6.56 -7.57 -4.49
CA HIS A 55 6.49 -8.33 -3.23
C HIS A 55 5.35 -7.87 -2.34
N ARG A 56 4.93 -6.65 -2.54
CA ARG A 56 3.79 -6.02 -1.87
C ARG A 56 3.06 -5.06 -2.80
N LEU A 57 1.85 -4.74 -2.47
CA LEU A 57 1.01 -3.84 -3.24
C LEU A 57 0.18 -2.98 -2.28
N ALA A 58 0.06 -1.70 -2.61
CA ALA A 58 -0.80 -0.77 -1.88
C ALA A 58 -1.82 -0.17 -2.83
N ILE A 59 -3.09 -0.17 -2.42
CA ILE A 59 -4.22 0.40 -3.15
C ILE A 59 -4.96 1.35 -2.22
N SER A 60 -5.26 2.53 -2.72
CA SER A 60 -6.17 3.49 -2.06
C SER A 60 -7.14 4.04 -3.09
N THR A 61 -8.43 4.01 -2.77
CA THR A 61 -9.48 4.55 -3.61
C THR A 61 -10.21 5.67 -2.88
N ASN A 62 -10.37 6.81 -3.52
CA ASN A 62 -11.08 7.95 -2.97
C ASN A 62 -12.11 8.49 -3.97
N LEU A 63 -13.11 9.18 -3.45
CA LEU A 63 -14.12 9.84 -4.28
C LEU A 63 -13.64 11.23 -4.72
N THR A 64 -13.95 11.57 -5.95
CA THR A 64 -13.75 12.92 -6.50
C THR A 64 -15.06 13.71 -6.52
N THR A 65 -14.99 15.02 -6.43
CA THR A 65 -16.17 15.90 -6.46
C THR A 65 -16.86 15.96 -7.82
N LYS A 66 -16.14 15.63 -8.90
CA LYS A 66 -16.66 15.67 -10.27
C LYS A 66 -16.48 14.31 -10.96
N SER A 67 -17.50 13.83 -11.63
CA SER A 67 -17.40 12.63 -12.47
C SER A 67 -16.64 12.89 -13.77
N VAL A 68 -16.06 11.84 -14.30
CA VAL A 68 -15.39 11.84 -15.62
C VAL A 68 -16.06 10.82 -16.50
N SER A 69 -16.32 11.19 -17.73
CA SER A 69 -16.76 10.22 -18.73
C SER A 69 -15.56 9.41 -19.23
N GLY A 70 -15.62 8.09 -19.03
CA GLY A 70 -14.58 7.14 -19.43
C GLY A 70 -13.44 7.04 -18.39
N GLU A 71 -12.57 6.09 -18.61
CA GLU A 71 -11.40 5.80 -17.81
C GLU A 71 -10.19 6.63 -18.28
N ILE A 72 -9.42 7.15 -17.34
CA ILE A 72 -8.16 7.85 -17.60
C ILE A 72 -7.14 7.33 -16.61
N SER A 73 -6.03 6.79 -17.13
CA SER A 73 -4.98 6.25 -16.27
C SER A 73 -3.58 6.64 -16.73
N GLY A 74 -2.61 6.52 -15.82
CA GLY A 74 -1.21 6.78 -16.12
C GLY A 74 -0.30 6.44 -14.96
N ILE A 75 0.98 6.23 -15.27
CA ILE A 75 2.01 5.90 -14.28
C ILE A 75 2.85 7.14 -14.00
N ILE A 76 2.75 7.65 -12.78
CA ILE A 76 3.44 8.87 -12.35
C ILE A 76 4.79 8.47 -11.75
N PRO A 77 5.93 9.02 -12.22
CA PRO A 77 7.24 8.68 -11.69
C PRO A 77 7.36 8.95 -10.19
N ARG A 78 8.08 8.11 -9.45
CA ARG A 78 8.33 8.23 -8.01
C ARG A 78 8.81 9.64 -7.61
N LYS A 79 9.75 10.21 -8.38
CA LYS A 79 10.23 11.58 -8.14
C LYS A 79 9.10 12.61 -8.18
N SER A 80 8.21 12.48 -9.15
CA SER A 80 7.07 13.38 -9.32
C SER A 80 6.04 13.21 -8.21
N ILE A 81 5.79 11.98 -7.75
CA ILE A 81 4.91 11.70 -6.61
C ILE A 81 5.46 12.37 -5.34
N ASN A 82 6.76 12.28 -5.09
CA ASN A 82 7.38 12.92 -3.93
C ASN A 82 7.23 14.46 -3.98
N GLU A 83 7.40 15.08 -5.15
CA GLU A 83 7.20 16.54 -5.29
C GLU A 83 5.72 16.93 -5.18
N ILE A 84 4.82 16.16 -5.76
CA ILE A 84 3.36 16.37 -5.60
C ILE A 84 2.97 16.24 -4.12
N GLY A 85 3.49 15.25 -3.40
CA GLY A 85 3.25 15.07 -1.96
C GLY A 85 3.65 16.32 -1.15
N LYS A 86 4.81 16.91 -1.42
CA LYS A 86 5.26 18.16 -0.79
C LYS A 86 4.33 19.33 -1.11
N LEU A 87 4.01 19.53 -2.40
CA LEU A 87 3.11 20.61 -2.82
C LEU A 87 1.71 20.51 -2.19
N LEU A 88 1.21 19.29 -1.97
CA LEU A 88 -0.06 19.03 -1.30
C LEU A 88 0.03 19.23 0.22
N SER A 89 1.19 19.10 0.84
CA SER A 89 1.36 19.30 2.28
C SER A 89 1.31 20.76 2.68
N ASP A 90 1.76 21.64 1.80
CA ASP A 90 1.97 23.06 2.08
C ASP A 90 0.75 23.94 1.73
N SER A 91 -0.24 23.38 0.99
CA SER A 91 -1.40 24.17 0.56
C SER A 91 -2.70 23.76 1.25
N SER A 92 -3.45 24.77 1.72
CA SER A 92 -4.84 24.62 2.12
C SER A 92 -5.83 24.86 0.95
N GLU A 93 -5.31 25.09 -0.26
CA GLU A 93 -6.04 25.56 -1.44
C GLU A 93 -6.59 24.39 -2.28
N GLU A 94 -7.59 24.67 -3.10
CA GLU A 94 -8.08 23.71 -4.10
C GLU A 94 -6.98 23.40 -5.11
N VAL A 95 -6.78 22.12 -5.40
CA VAL A 95 -5.78 21.66 -6.36
C VAL A 95 -6.50 21.02 -7.54
N THR A 96 -6.12 21.43 -8.74
CA THR A 96 -6.61 20.80 -9.98
C THR A 96 -5.57 19.82 -10.49
N LEU A 97 -5.96 18.55 -10.61
CA LEU A 97 -5.18 17.50 -11.26
C LEU A 97 -5.67 17.31 -12.69
N SER A 98 -4.75 17.32 -13.64
CA SER A 98 -5.05 17.06 -15.07
C SER A 98 -4.13 15.96 -15.57
N LEU A 99 -4.70 14.88 -16.09
CA LEU A 99 -3.99 13.76 -16.69
C LEU A 99 -4.18 13.81 -18.21
N GLY A 100 -3.07 13.92 -18.92
CA GLY A 100 -3.02 13.87 -20.39
C GLY A 100 -2.52 12.50 -20.86
N SER A 101 -2.30 12.34 -22.16
CA SER A 101 -1.82 11.07 -22.74
C SER A 101 -0.42 10.66 -22.25
N ASN A 102 0.46 11.60 -22.01
CA ASN A 102 1.84 11.36 -21.58
C ASN A 102 2.33 12.31 -20.49
N THR A 103 1.46 13.14 -19.93
CA THR A 103 1.81 14.15 -18.92
C THR A 103 0.76 14.23 -17.83
N ILE A 104 1.20 14.50 -16.62
CA ILE A 104 0.36 14.92 -15.50
C ILE A 104 0.66 16.38 -15.16
N MET A 105 -0.37 17.14 -14.89
CA MET A 105 -0.27 18.51 -14.41
C MET A 105 -1.06 18.66 -13.12
N LEU A 106 -0.42 19.25 -12.13
CA LEU A 106 -1.01 19.69 -10.87
C LEU A 106 -0.97 21.20 -10.84
N LYS A 107 -2.09 21.83 -10.55
CA LYS A 107 -2.20 23.30 -10.47
C LYS A 107 -2.87 23.70 -9.16
N THR A 108 -2.24 24.59 -8.42
CA THR A 108 -2.82 25.38 -7.32
C THR A 108 -3.01 26.83 -7.80
N ASP A 109 -3.48 27.72 -6.95
CA ASP A 109 -3.61 29.14 -7.29
C ASP A 109 -2.24 29.80 -7.52
N SER A 110 -1.21 29.35 -6.80
CA SER A 110 0.15 29.92 -6.84
C SER A 110 1.15 29.12 -7.65
N THR A 111 0.91 27.81 -7.88
CA THR A 111 1.92 26.89 -8.44
C THR A 111 1.34 26.01 -9.54
N SER A 112 2.16 25.74 -10.55
CA SER A 112 1.87 24.75 -11.59
C SER A 112 3.02 23.77 -11.71
N PHE A 113 2.74 22.50 -11.48
CA PHE A 113 3.69 21.40 -11.61
C PHE A 113 3.30 20.52 -12.80
N VAL A 114 4.25 20.20 -13.66
CA VAL A 114 4.06 19.33 -14.82
C VAL A 114 5.13 18.26 -14.82
N SER A 115 4.72 17.01 -15.05
CA SER A 115 5.63 15.88 -15.21
C SER A 115 5.23 14.99 -16.36
N LYS A 116 6.21 14.28 -16.96
CA LYS A 116 5.96 13.19 -17.89
C LYS A 116 5.52 11.95 -17.12
N LEU A 117 4.64 11.17 -17.73
CA LEU A 117 4.28 9.84 -17.26
C LEU A 117 5.33 8.81 -17.68
N ILE A 118 5.43 7.71 -16.95
CA ILE A 118 6.21 6.55 -17.37
C ILE A 118 5.45 5.85 -18.49
N GLU A 119 6.14 5.58 -19.60
CA GLU A 119 5.58 4.81 -20.71
C GLU A 119 5.46 3.32 -20.32
N GLY A 120 4.40 2.69 -20.79
CA GLY A 120 4.14 1.27 -20.56
C GLY A 120 2.76 1.01 -19.94
N LYS A 121 2.44 -0.27 -19.82
CA LYS A 121 1.20 -0.74 -19.21
C LYS A 121 1.48 -1.20 -17.79
N PHE A 122 0.76 -0.65 -16.81
CA PHE A 122 0.79 -1.17 -15.45
C PHE A 122 0.18 -2.58 -15.40
N PRO A 123 0.73 -3.50 -14.60
CA PRO A 123 0.16 -4.85 -14.46
C PRO A 123 -1.29 -4.79 -14.01
N ASN A 124 -2.06 -5.83 -14.36
CA ASN A 124 -3.40 -5.97 -13.81
C ASN A 124 -3.31 -6.33 -12.32
N TYR A 125 -3.37 -5.31 -11.48
CA TYR A 125 -3.24 -5.45 -10.03
C TYR A 125 -4.43 -6.17 -9.38
N GLU A 126 -5.59 -6.18 -10.03
CA GLU A 126 -6.77 -6.88 -9.52
C GLU A 126 -6.55 -8.39 -9.44
N GLN A 127 -5.74 -8.94 -10.36
CA GLN A 127 -5.36 -10.35 -10.35
C GLN A 127 -4.40 -10.72 -9.22
N VAL A 128 -3.74 -9.73 -8.62
CA VAL A 128 -2.83 -9.93 -7.48
C VAL A 128 -3.60 -9.92 -6.16
N LEU A 129 -4.81 -9.34 -6.15
CA LEU A 129 -5.67 -9.39 -4.97
C LEU A 129 -6.05 -10.84 -4.68
N PRO A 130 -5.74 -11.34 -3.48
CA PRO A 130 -6.11 -12.70 -3.13
C PRO A 130 -7.64 -12.83 -3.12
N SER A 131 -8.13 -13.97 -3.58
CA SER A 131 -9.55 -14.26 -3.72
C SER A 131 -9.89 -15.64 -3.14
N GLY A 132 -11.15 -15.84 -2.79
CA GLY A 132 -11.65 -17.07 -2.16
C GLY A 132 -11.94 -16.90 -0.68
N GLU A 133 -12.14 -18.00 0.03
CA GLU A 133 -12.34 -17.98 1.46
C GLU A 133 -11.08 -17.55 2.20
N SER A 134 -11.21 -16.66 3.15
CA SER A 134 -10.13 -16.16 3.99
C SER A 134 -10.50 -16.26 5.46
N SER A 135 -9.53 -16.51 6.29
CA SER A 135 -9.66 -16.36 7.74
C SER A 135 -9.14 -15.00 8.16
N VAL A 136 -9.84 -14.37 9.09
CA VAL A 136 -9.56 -13.01 9.52
C VAL A 136 -8.83 -13.02 10.85
N LEU A 137 -7.65 -12.39 10.88
CA LEU A 137 -6.91 -12.08 12.08
C LEU A 137 -7.07 -10.59 12.36
N SER A 138 -7.88 -10.24 13.37
CA SER A 138 -8.05 -8.85 13.82
C SER A 138 -7.05 -8.51 14.92
N VAL A 139 -6.28 -7.44 14.73
CA VAL A 139 -5.19 -7.06 15.64
C VAL A 139 -5.18 -5.55 15.90
N ASN A 140 -4.68 -5.17 17.09
CA ASN A 140 -4.36 -3.77 17.33
C ASN A 140 -3.09 -3.39 16.56
N THR A 141 -3.20 -2.37 15.71
CA THR A 141 -2.17 -1.92 14.76
C THR A 141 -0.87 -1.57 15.48
N LYS A 142 -0.97 -0.79 16.58
CA LYS A 142 0.19 -0.35 17.34
C LYS A 142 0.86 -1.50 18.09
N GLN A 143 0.08 -2.35 18.74
CA GLN A 143 0.58 -3.51 19.46
C GLN A 143 1.36 -4.44 18.55
N LEU A 144 0.80 -4.79 17.39
CA LEU A 144 1.49 -5.63 16.40
C LEU A 144 2.78 -4.97 15.92
N SER A 145 2.77 -3.68 15.58
CA SER A 145 3.96 -2.95 15.15
C SER A 145 5.07 -2.95 16.20
N GLU A 146 4.74 -2.78 17.49
CA GLU A 146 5.69 -2.81 18.58
C GLU A 146 6.29 -4.22 18.79
N ILE A 147 5.48 -5.28 18.74
CA ILE A 147 5.94 -6.67 18.81
C ILE A 147 6.89 -6.98 17.67
N LEU A 148 6.49 -6.66 16.43
CA LEU A 148 7.34 -6.86 15.27
C LEU A 148 8.67 -6.11 15.37
N SER A 149 8.68 -4.89 15.92
CA SER A 149 9.90 -4.12 16.14
C SER A 149 10.85 -4.79 17.12
N ARG A 150 10.33 -5.35 18.21
CA ARG A 150 11.15 -6.04 19.22
C ARG A 150 11.72 -7.36 18.68
N VAL A 151 10.86 -8.19 18.10
CA VAL A 151 11.25 -9.52 17.58
C VAL A 151 12.20 -9.38 16.38
N SER A 152 12.02 -8.38 15.54
CA SER A 152 12.85 -8.15 14.34
C SER A 152 14.32 -7.83 14.64
N VAL A 153 14.66 -7.43 15.87
CA VAL A 153 16.06 -7.19 16.28
C VAL A 153 16.91 -8.44 16.08
N LEU A 154 16.33 -9.61 16.32
CA LEU A 154 16.98 -10.91 16.16
C LEU A 154 16.75 -11.56 14.79
N SER A 155 16.10 -10.85 13.86
CA SER A 155 15.96 -11.35 12.50
C SER A 155 17.27 -11.23 11.72
N SER A 156 17.49 -12.16 10.79
CA SER A 156 18.62 -12.08 9.86
C SER A 156 18.64 -10.76 9.08
N ASP A 157 19.77 -10.09 9.04
CA ASP A 157 19.95 -8.82 8.30
C ASP A 157 19.67 -8.95 6.80
N LYS A 158 19.92 -10.13 6.25
CA LYS A 158 19.75 -10.41 4.83
C LYS A 158 18.29 -10.65 4.44
N PHE A 159 17.51 -11.36 5.26
CA PHE A 159 16.18 -11.81 4.87
C PHE A 159 15.04 -11.08 5.60
N LYS A 160 15.34 -10.47 6.76
CA LYS A 160 14.33 -9.77 7.58
C LYS A 160 13.05 -10.59 7.77
N GLY A 161 13.20 -11.92 7.88
CA GLY A 161 12.09 -12.85 8.01
C GLY A 161 11.54 -12.87 9.43
N ILE A 162 10.22 -12.86 9.54
CA ILE A 162 9.49 -13.19 10.77
C ILE A 162 8.50 -14.30 10.46
N LYS A 163 8.23 -15.12 11.46
CA LYS A 163 7.25 -16.20 11.41
C LYS A 163 6.10 -15.89 12.36
N LEU A 164 4.89 -16.06 11.88
CA LEU A 164 3.66 -15.98 12.66
C LEU A 164 3.09 -17.39 12.80
N ASN A 165 2.99 -17.88 14.03
CA ASN A 165 2.22 -19.08 14.34
C ASN A 165 0.89 -18.63 14.92
N ILE A 166 -0.16 -18.80 14.14
CA ILE A 166 -1.49 -18.22 14.40
C ILE A 166 -2.41 -19.32 14.87
N LYS A 167 -2.98 -19.13 16.04
CA LYS A 167 -4.00 -20.01 16.65
C LYS A 167 -5.24 -19.20 17.00
N SER A 168 -6.34 -19.86 17.30
CA SER A 168 -7.64 -19.21 17.52
C SER A 168 -7.61 -18.07 18.57
N ASN A 169 -6.76 -18.16 19.59
CA ASN A 169 -6.71 -17.17 20.69
C ASN A 169 -5.34 -16.52 20.89
N GLU A 170 -4.34 -16.94 20.15
CA GLU A 170 -2.95 -16.51 20.36
C GLU A 170 -2.20 -16.48 19.04
N VAL A 171 -1.36 -15.47 18.86
CA VAL A 171 -0.36 -15.42 17.79
C VAL A 171 1.02 -15.37 18.45
N LEU A 172 1.87 -16.33 18.09
CA LEU A 172 3.29 -16.31 18.42
C LEU A 172 4.06 -15.74 17.22
N VAL A 173 4.81 -14.68 17.49
CA VAL A 173 5.73 -14.05 16.52
C VAL A 173 7.13 -14.50 16.85
N SER A 174 7.85 -15.07 15.90
CA SER A 174 9.25 -15.48 16.11
C SER A 174 10.14 -15.00 14.98
N ALA A 175 11.40 -14.76 15.31
CA ALA A 175 12.48 -14.51 14.36
C ALA A 175 13.76 -15.20 14.84
N ASN A 176 14.58 -15.63 13.90
CA ASN A 176 15.88 -16.22 14.16
C ASN A 176 16.92 -15.70 13.17
N ASN A 177 18.17 -15.81 13.54
CA ASN A 177 19.33 -15.47 12.71
C ASN A 177 20.24 -16.68 12.48
N PRO A 178 21.23 -16.59 11.58
CA PRO A 178 22.20 -17.67 11.35
C PRO A 178 23.07 -18.01 12.56
N GLU A 179 23.20 -17.10 13.51
CA GLU A 179 23.95 -17.26 14.76
C GLU A 179 23.18 -18.07 15.80
N GLN A 180 21.96 -18.56 15.46
CA GLN A 180 21.05 -19.31 16.33
C GLN A 180 20.48 -18.49 17.50
N GLU A 181 20.48 -17.17 17.39
CA GLU A 181 19.72 -16.34 18.28
C GLU A 181 18.25 -16.36 17.86
N GLU A 182 17.37 -16.47 18.84
CA GLU A 182 15.92 -16.54 18.60
C GLU A 182 15.19 -15.57 19.52
N GLY A 183 14.21 -14.88 18.95
CA GLY A 183 13.29 -14.01 19.69
C GLY A 183 11.87 -14.40 19.44
N GLU A 184 11.12 -14.52 20.52
CA GLU A 184 9.70 -14.86 20.47
C GLU A 184 8.88 -13.92 21.35
N GLU A 185 7.72 -13.55 20.85
CA GLU A 185 6.71 -12.82 21.63
C GLU A 185 5.32 -13.24 21.20
N SER A 186 4.41 -13.45 22.17
CA SER A 186 3.03 -13.80 21.87
C SER A 186 2.05 -12.72 22.30
N PHE A 187 0.90 -12.69 21.63
CA PHE A 187 -0.22 -11.84 22.00
C PHE A 187 -1.55 -12.53 21.76
N LYS A 188 -2.56 -12.10 22.51
CA LYS A 188 -3.93 -12.60 22.34
C LYS A 188 -4.54 -11.97 21.09
N SER A 189 -5.22 -12.78 20.30
CA SER A 189 -5.90 -12.35 19.10
C SER A 189 -7.24 -13.05 18.92
N ASN A 190 -8.09 -12.47 18.08
CA ASN A 190 -9.27 -13.13 17.56
C ASN A 190 -8.97 -13.60 16.14
N TYR A 191 -8.83 -14.90 15.99
CA TYR A 191 -8.64 -15.53 14.69
C TYR A 191 -9.72 -16.59 14.49
N ASP A 192 -10.39 -16.59 13.35
CA ASP A 192 -11.54 -17.43 13.05
C ASP A 192 -11.20 -18.64 12.18
N GLY A 193 -9.92 -18.84 11.84
CA GLY A 193 -9.45 -19.92 10.99
C GLY A 193 -8.80 -21.09 11.72
N GLU A 194 -8.33 -22.03 10.92
CA GLU A 194 -7.49 -23.13 11.38
C GLU A 194 -6.08 -22.66 11.76
N ASP A 195 -5.41 -23.36 12.65
CA ASP A 195 -4.04 -23.07 13.04
C ASP A 195 -3.14 -22.97 11.81
N MET A 196 -2.35 -21.90 11.71
CA MET A 196 -1.54 -21.60 10.53
C MET A 196 -0.17 -21.06 10.91
N GLU A 197 0.84 -21.49 10.15
CA GLU A 197 2.18 -20.92 10.19
C GLU A 197 2.46 -20.20 8.86
N ILE A 198 2.87 -18.94 8.93
CA ILE A 198 3.17 -18.11 7.76
C ILE A 198 4.34 -17.17 8.07
N ALA A 199 5.21 -16.93 7.10
CA ALA A 199 6.32 -16.02 7.26
C ALA A 199 6.24 -14.82 6.32
N PHE A 200 6.75 -13.68 6.80
CA PHE A 200 6.80 -12.44 6.04
C PHE A 200 8.13 -11.71 6.20
N ASN A 201 8.44 -10.84 5.27
CA ASN A 201 9.45 -9.81 5.49
C ASN A 201 8.88 -8.77 6.47
N VAL A 202 9.52 -8.63 7.63
CA VAL A 202 9.04 -7.74 8.70
C VAL A 202 8.93 -6.29 8.24
N ASN A 203 9.85 -5.82 7.40
CA ASN A 203 9.84 -4.44 6.91
C ASN A 203 8.57 -4.16 6.11
N TYR A 204 8.11 -5.12 5.30
CA TYR A 204 6.90 -4.94 4.50
C TYR A 204 5.65 -4.80 5.37
N ILE A 205 5.54 -5.64 6.40
CA ILE A 205 4.42 -5.55 7.35
C ILE A 205 4.51 -4.25 8.16
N GLN A 206 5.70 -3.88 8.67
CA GLN A 206 5.87 -2.66 9.44
C GLN A 206 5.56 -1.40 8.64
N GLU A 207 5.97 -1.33 7.37
CA GLU A 207 5.64 -0.20 6.51
C GLU A 207 4.13 -0.12 6.23
N VAL A 208 3.44 -1.25 6.06
CA VAL A 208 1.98 -1.28 5.97
C VAL A 208 1.36 -0.75 7.25
N LEU A 209 1.72 -1.28 8.42
CA LEU A 209 1.17 -0.86 9.70
C LEU A 209 1.42 0.63 9.99
N SER A 210 2.57 1.17 9.60
CA SER A 210 2.91 2.59 9.76
C SER A 210 2.03 3.52 8.91
N ASN A 211 1.36 2.99 7.90
CA ASN A 211 0.44 3.73 7.04
C ASN A 211 -1.05 3.49 7.36
N ILE A 212 -1.35 2.77 8.44
CA ILE A 212 -2.71 2.57 8.97
C ILE A 212 -2.88 3.51 10.17
N ASP A 213 -3.87 4.40 10.09
CA ASP A 213 -4.17 5.36 11.16
C ASP A 213 -5.18 4.79 12.18
N SER A 214 -5.95 3.76 11.80
CA SER A 214 -6.92 3.13 12.70
C SER A 214 -6.24 2.34 13.82
N ASN A 215 -6.92 2.26 14.97
CA ASN A 215 -6.42 1.51 16.11
C ASN A 215 -6.28 0.02 15.80
N ASP A 216 -7.17 -0.51 14.97
CA ASP A 216 -7.23 -1.93 14.63
C ASP A 216 -7.15 -2.14 13.12
N CYS A 217 -6.57 -3.25 12.71
CA CYS A 217 -6.53 -3.69 11.33
C CYS A 217 -6.91 -5.16 11.21
N ASN A 218 -7.39 -5.54 10.04
CA ASN A 218 -7.74 -6.90 9.68
C ASN A 218 -6.67 -7.46 8.72
N ILE A 219 -6.16 -8.64 9.04
CA ILE A 219 -5.25 -9.40 8.19
C ILE A 219 -6.04 -10.61 7.69
N ASN A 220 -6.43 -10.57 6.43
CA ASN A 220 -7.13 -11.67 5.77
C ASN A 220 -6.09 -12.65 5.22
N LEU A 221 -6.14 -13.89 5.68
CA LEU A 221 -5.24 -14.98 5.36
C LEU A 221 -5.96 -16.00 4.49
N TYR A 222 -5.36 -16.36 3.36
CA TYR A 222 -5.93 -17.25 2.35
C TYR A 222 -5.21 -18.60 2.27
N GLY A 223 -4.21 -18.80 3.11
CA GLY A 223 -3.35 -19.96 3.18
C GLY A 223 -1.91 -19.60 3.52
N SER A 224 -1.11 -20.55 3.96
CA SER A 224 0.28 -20.33 4.40
C SER A 224 1.24 -19.92 3.26
N ASP A 225 0.87 -20.21 2.03
CA ASP A 225 1.63 -19.97 0.79
C ASP A 225 1.06 -18.82 -0.05
N LYS A 226 -0.05 -18.21 0.39
CA LYS A 226 -0.74 -17.15 -0.36
C LYS A 226 -0.49 -15.79 0.27
N SER A 227 -0.57 -14.76 -0.57
CA SER A 227 -0.50 -13.37 -0.11
C SER A 227 -1.60 -13.08 0.90
N CYS A 228 -1.30 -12.29 1.92
CA CYS A 228 -2.31 -11.75 2.82
C CYS A 228 -2.82 -10.40 2.32
N LEU A 229 -4.04 -10.07 2.71
CA LEU A 229 -4.65 -8.76 2.50
C LEU A 229 -4.82 -8.07 3.86
N ILE A 230 -4.18 -6.92 4.02
CA ILE A 230 -4.25 -6.11 5.23
C ILE A 230 -5.08 -4.86 4.93
N SER A 231 -6.04 -4.56 5.77
CA SER A 231 -6.88 -3.35 5.66
C SER A 231 -7.15 -2.75 7.04
N PRO A 232 -7.25 -1.40 7.14
CA PRO A 232 -7.79 -0.77 8.34
C PRO A 232 -9.21 -1.27 8.63
N SER A 233 -9.61 -1.30 9.89
CA SER A 233 -10.96 -1.72 10.28
C SER A 233 -12.05 -0.73 9.87
N ASP A 234 -11.69 0.55 9.69
CA ASP A 234 -12.56 1.68 9.41
C ASP A 234 -12.44 2.25 7.98
N ASP A 235 -11.54 1.70 7.15
CA ASP A 235 -11.33 2.15 5.76
C ASP A 235 -11.18 0.95 4.81
N PRO A 236 -12.29 0.44 4.23
CA PRO A 236 -12.25 -0.68 3.30
C PRO A 236 -11.65 -0.34 1.92
N ASP A 237 -11.53 0.94 1.59
CA ASP A 237 -10.96 1.42 0.33
C ASP A 237 -9.44 1.49 0.35
N LEU A 238 -8.82 1.29 1.52
CA LEU A 238 -7.39 1.15 1.71
C LEU A 238 -7.01 -0.31 1.88
N LYS A 239 -6.23 -0.84 0.94
CA LYS A 239 -5.87 -2.27 0.88
C LYS A 239 -4.37 -2.43 0.64
N TYR A 240 -3.78 -3.36 1.39
CA TYR A 240 -2.39 -3.74 1.26
C TYR A 240 -2.26 -5.24 1.07
N VAL A 241 -1.53 -5.65 0.05
CA VAL A 241 -1.20 -7.06 -0.17
C VAL A 241 0.26 -7.27 0.13
N VAL A 242 0.57 -8.30 0.90
CA VAL A 242 1.96 -8.69 1.21
C VAL A 242 2.14 -10.16 0.88
N MET A 243 3.18 -10.47 0.09
CA MET A 243 3.53 -11.85 -0.25
C MET A 243 4.26 -12.51 0.91
N PRO A 244 3.94 -13.78 1.22
CA PRO A 244 4.68 -14.52 2.23
C PRO A 244 6.10 -14.87 1.73
N LEU A 245 6.98 -15.14 2.69
CA LEU A 245 8.23 -15.82 2.44
C LEU A 245 7.98 -17.33 2.41
N LEU A 246 8.55 -18.02 1.45
CA LEU A 246 8.55 -19.49 1.44
C LEU A 246 9.52 -19.97 2.54
N ILE A 247 8.98 -20.76 3.46
CA ILE A 247 9.71 -21.35 4.59
C ILE A 247 10.26 -22.70 4.13
#